data_37dd90d91751101bb8587d4f0334e12f
#
_entry.id   37dd90d91751101bb8587d4f0334e12f
#
_cell.length_a   1.000
_cell.length_b   1.000
_cell.length_c   1.000
_cell.angle_alpha   90.00
_cell.angle_beta   90.00
_cell.angle_gamma   90.00
#
_symmetry.space_group_name_H-M   'P 1'
#
loop_
_entity.id
_entity.type
_entity.pdbx_description
1 polymer ?
#
loop_
_entity_poly.entity_id
_entity_poly.type
_entity_poly.pdbx_seq_one_letter_code
_entity_poly.pdbx_strand_id
1 'polypeptide(L)'
;DSIDFNKLPIPFACVAANVVNGEQIVFHDGILSTAMRASMAIPGVFTPVRQDSMVLVDGGIVNNYPADVVKAMGADIIIGVDVQNALKKADKLNSVPDEKNVDLTDTYIRVNVEGYSSASFTPAAIDTLMRRGEEAAKEQWNSLLALKKKIGIAEDYTPKQHGPYSSLSNARTVYVTDLSFSGVEVDDKKWLMKKCNLKENSDITTQQIEQALYQLRGSQSYSSASYTLKETPEGYHLNFLLQEKYERRINLGIRFDS
;
A
#
# COMPACT_ATOMS: atom_id res chain seq x y z
N ASP A 1 5.99 -13.00 0.90
CA ASP A 1 7.34 -13.22 1.42
C ASP A 1 7.97 -11.89 1.80
N SER A 2 8.84 -11.92 2.83
CA SER A 2 9.64 -10.76 3.21
C SER A 2 10.72 -10.52 2.15
N ILE A 3 10.89 -9.26 1.75
CA ILE A 3 11.88 -8.84 0.75
C ILE A 3 12.64 -7.62 1.25
N ASP A 4 13.86 -7.42 0.75
CA ASP A 4 14.64 -6.21 0.94
C ASP A 4 14.21 -5.18 -0.11
N PHE A 5 13.66 -4.04 0.33
CA PHE A 5 13.14 -3.01 -0.57
C PHE A 5 14.24 -2.26 -1.31
N ASN A 6 15.49 -2.31 -0.82
CA ASN A 6 16.63 -1.76 -1.53
C ASN A 6 17.00 -2.56 -2.79
N LYS A 7 16.53 -3.82 -2.88
CA LYS A 7 16.73 -4.69 -4.04
C LYS A 7 15.61 -4.62 -5.08
N LEU A 8 14.60 -3.79 -4.85
CA LEU A 8 13.61 -3.50 -5.86
C LEU A 8 14.25 -2.77 -7.07
N PRO A 9 13.65 -2.84 -8.26
CA PRO A 9 14.15 -2.11 -9.43
C PRO A 9 14.35 -0.62 -9.19
N ILE A 10 13.54 -0.03 -8.33
CA ILE A 10 13.72 1.29 -7.73
C ILE A 10 13.73 1.07 -6.22
N PRO A 11 14.84 1.36 -5.52
CA PRO A 11 14.89 1.26 -4.06
C PRO A 11 13.75 2.03 -3.41
N PHE A 12 13.14 1.43 -2.40
CA PHE A 12 11.93 1.98 -1.78
C PHE A 12 12.05 1.97 -0.26
N ALA A 13 11.51 3.01 0.37
CA ALA A 13 11.23 3.03 1.80
C ALA A 13 9.89 3.72 2.05
N CYS A 14 9.22 3.38 3.13
CA CYS A 14 8.05 4.11 3.60
C CYS A 14 8.06 4.27 5.11
N VAL A 15 7.36 5.30 5.59
CA VAL A 15 7.35 5.70 7.00
C VAL A 15 6.00 5.37 7.61
N ALA A 16 6.01 4.82 8.82
CA ALA A 16 4.84 4.69 9.68
C ALA A 16 5.13 5.29 11.06
N ALA A 17 4.09 5.59 11.82
CA ALA A 17 4.20 6.01 13.21
C ALA A 17 3.75 4.89 14.14
N ASN A 18 4.57 4.54 15.13
CA ASN A 18 4.16 3.64 16.21
C ASN A 18 3.47 4.45 17.31
N VAL A 19 2.16 4.34 17.43
CA VAL A 19 1.39 5.13 18.43
C VAL A 19 1.55 4.64 19.86
N VAL A 20 2.23 3.51 20.09
CA VAL A 20 2.52 3.02 21.45
C VAL A 20 3.60 3.86 22.13
N ASN A 21 4.61 4.30 21.38
CA ASN A 21 5.76 5.05 21.91
C ASN A 21 6.06 6.36 21.17
N GLY A 22 5.31 6.67 20.09
CA GLY A 22 5.49 7.88 19.29
C GLY A 22 6.68 7.82 18.31
N GLU A 23 7.31 6.68 18.12
CA GLU A 23 8.48 6.55 17.26
C GLU A 23 8.13 6.47 15.77
N GLN A 24 9.01 7.05 14.96
CA GLN A 24 9.04 6.85 13.52
C GLN A 24 9.57 5.45 13.20
N ILE A 25 8.83 4.72 12.39
CA ILE A 25 9.25 3.42 11.86
C ILE A 25 9.49 3.58 10.36
N VAL A 26 10.71 3.31 9.92
CA VAL A 26 11.07 3.33 8.50
C VAL A 26 11.20 1.89 8.02
N PHE A 27 10.38 1.52 7.06
CA PHE A 27 10.43 0.20 6.43
C PHE A 27 11.38 0.21 5.24
N HIS A 28 12.41 -0.61 5.31
CA HIS A 28 13.36 -0.90 4.23
C HIS A 28 13.29 -2.36 3.78
N ASP A 29 12.57 -3.19 4.51
CA ASP A 29 12.37 -4.61 4.26
C ASP A 29 11.04 -5.10 4.82
N GLY A 30 10.77 -6.38 4.65
CA GLY A 30 9.56 -7.02 5.14
C GLY A 30 8.55 -7.36 4.04
N ILE A 31 7.29 -7.48 4.44
CA ILE A 31 6.17 -7.67 3.50
C ILE A 31 5.76 -6.30 2.97
N LEU A 32 6.09 -6.01 1.69
CA LEU A 32 5.88 -4.71 1.07
C LEU A 32 4.44 -4.20 1.22
N SER A 33 3.45 -5.05 1.00
CA SER A 33 2.04 -4.66 1.14
C SER A 33 1.67 -4.30 2.58
N THR A 34 2.27 -4.94 3.57
CA THR A 34 2.07 -4.61 5.00
C THR A 34 2.71 -3.28 5.34
N ALA A 35 3.94 -3.04 4.88
CA ALA A 35 4.64 -1.77 5.06
C ALA A 35 3.86 -0.61 4.45
N MET A 36 3.43 -0.74 3.19
CA MET A 36 2.59 0.26 2.50
C MET A 36 1.27 0.49 3.24
N ARG A 37 0.62 -0.60 3.71
CA ARG A 37 -0.64 -0.52 4.44
C ARG A 37 -0.46 0.20 5.79
N ALA A 38 0.66 0.01 6.47
CA ALA A 38 0.98 0.72 7.71
C ALA A 38 1.21 2.21 7.44
N SER A 39 2.00 2.54 6.41
CA SER A 39 2.32 3.92 6.02
C SER A 39 1.11 4.75 5.61
N MET A 40 0.05 4.13 5.10
CA MET A 40 -1.20 4.81 4.70
C MET A 40 -2.36 4.63 5.69
N ALA A 41 -2.11 4.13 6.89
CA ALA A 41 -3.15 3.86 7.89
C ALA A 41 -3.58 5.13 8.62
N ILE A 42 -4.26 6.05 7.91
CA ILE A 42 -4.75 7.32 8.45
C ILE A 42 -5.67 7.07 9.65
N PRO A 43 -5.35 7.62 10.84
CA PRO A 43 -6.17 7.45 12.04
C PRO A 43 -7.61 7.94 11.82
N GLY A 44 -8.57 7.14 12.28
CA GLY A 44 -9.99 7.41 12.11
C GLY A 44 -10.57 7.05 10.73
N VAL A 45 -9.72 6.80 9.73
CA VAL A 45 -10.13 6.36 8.38
C VAL A 45 -9.83 4.89 8.16
N PHE A 46 -8.63 4.45 8.52
CA PHE A 46 -8.21 3.06 8.35
C PHE A 46 -7.84 2.42 9.69
N THR A 47 -8.04 1.09 9.76
CA THR A 47 -7.62 0.31 10.92
C THR A 47 -6.08 0.31 11.01
N PRO A 48 -5.48 0.60 12.17
CA PRO A 48 -4.05 0.50 12.39
C PRO A 48 -3.51 -0.91 12.08
N VAL A 49 -2.28 -0.98 11.63
CA VAL A 49 -1.58 -2.25 11.45
C VAL A 49 -0.93 -2.65 12.77
N ARG A 50 -1.22 -3.86 13.23
CA ARG A 50 -0.58 -4.44 14.41
C ARG A 50 0.51 -5.40 13.97
N GLN A 51 1.71 -5.13 14.42
CA GLN A 51 2.87 -5.98 14.15
C GLN A 51 3.72 -6.08 15.43
N ASP A 52 3.89 -7.29 15.93
CA ASP A 52 4.56 -7.54 17.20
C ASP A 52 3.94 -6.71 18.35
N SER A 53 4.73 -5.91 19.05
CA SER A 53 4.27 -4.98 20.09
C SER A 53 3.89 -3.59 19.57
N MET A 54 3.95 -3.35 18.28
CA MET A 54 3.69 -2.06 17.65
C MET A 54 2.23 -1.93 17.19
N VAL A 55 1.72 -0.71 17.24
CA VAL A 55 0.48 -0.29 16.62
C VAL A 55 0.81 0.84 15.65
N LEU A 56 0.80 0.50 14.35
CA LEU A 56 1.31 1.35 13.29
C LEU A 56 0.16 2.08 12.59
N VAL A 57 0.37 3.37 12.41
CA VAL A 57 -0.52 4.27 11.69
C VAL A 57 0.28 5.06 10.65
N ASP A 58 -0.41 5.89 9.87
CA ASP A 58 0.18 6.76 8.85
C ASP A 58 1.40 7.52 9.38
N GLY A 59 2.50 7.45 8.64
CA GLY A 59 3.77 8.08 8.99
C GLY A 59 3.74 9.61 8.95
N GLY A 60 2.75 10.19 8.27
CA GLY A 60 2.57 11.63 8.22
C GLY A 60 2.37 12.30 9.58
N ILE A 61 2.07 11.53 10.63
CA ILE A 61 1.98 12.05 12.01
C ILE A 61 3.37 12.45 12.55
N VAL A 62 4.41 11.72 12.16
CA VAL A 62 5.78 11.92 12.67
C VAL A 62 6.72 12.50 11.63
N ASN A 63 6.58 12.13 10.37
CA ASN A 63 7.43 12.60 9.26
C ASN A 63 6.67 12.52 7.93
N ASN A 64 6.01 13.58 7.55
CA ASN A 64 5.19 13.64 6.34
C ASN A 64 5.96 14.05 5.08
N TYR A 65 7.23 14.40 5.23
CA TYR A 65 8.14 14.76 4.14
C TYR A 65 9.53 14.18 4.41
N PRO A 66 9.72 12.86 4.22
CA PRO A 66 10.86 12.11 4.74
C PRO A 66 12.11 12.23 3.84
N ALA A 67 12.59 13.45 3.55
CA ALA A 67 13.80 13.68 2.78
C ALA A 67 15.06 13.19 3.51
N ASP A 68 15.05 13.22 4.84
CA ASP A 68 16.07 12.63 5.70
C ASP A 68 16.24 11.13 5.47
N VAL A 69 15.14 10.40 5.31
CA VAL A 69 15.15 8.97 4.99
C VAL A 69 15.80 8.73 3.62
N VAL A 70 15.41 9.50 2.60
CA VAL A 70 15.99 9.39 1.26
C VAL A 70 17.48 9.71 1.29
N LYS A 71 17.90 10.72 2.07
CA LYS A 71 19.31 11.05 2.26
C LYS A 71 20.08 9.92 2.93
N ALA A 72 19.50 9.29 3.96
CA ALA A 72 20.08 8.13 4.64
C ALA A 72 20.20 6.90 3.72
N MET A 73 19.33 6.77 2.71
CA MET A 73 19.43 5.75 1.66
C MET A 73 20.58 6.00 0.68
N GLY A 74 21.32 7.10 0.81
CA GLY A 74 22.48 7.42 0.00
C GLY A 74 22.18 8.26 -1.26
N ALA A 75 21.04 8.93 -1.33
CA ALA A 75 20.72 9.80 -2.45
C ALA A 75 21.65 11.05 -2.47
N ASP A 76 22.28 11.30 -3.61
CA ASP A 76 23.09 12.49 -3.87
C ASP A 76 22.23 13.70 -4.23
N ILE A 77 21.10 13.45 -4.89
CA ILE A 77 20.14 14.46 -5.35
C ILE A 77 18.75 14.04 -4.87
N ILE A 78 18.04 14.98 -4.27
CA ILE A 78 16.70 14.77 -3.74
C ILE A 78 15.72 15.74 -4.40
N ILE A 79 14.72 15.21 -5.08
CA ILE A 79 13.55 15.94 -5.56
C ILE A 79 12.41 15.62 -4.61
N GLY A 80 11.94 16.62 -3.90
CA GLY A 80 10.85 16.45 -2.94
C GLY A 80 9.53 17.02 -3.47
N VAL A 81 8.45 16.27 -3.31
CA VAL A 81 7.10 16.71 -3.67
C VAL A 81 6.25 16.79 -2.41
N ASP A 82 5.84 18.01 -2.06
CA ASP A 82 5.00 18.28 -0.90
C ASP A 82 3.54 18.41 -1.32
N VAL A 83 2.72 17.48 -0.83
CA VAL A 83 1.27 17.43 -1.04
C VAL A 83 0.48 17.71 0.25
N GLN A 84 1.13 18.34 1.23
CA GLN A 84 0.48 18.65 2.49
C GLN A 84 -0.49 19.81 2.34
N ASN A 85 -1.66 19.69 2.97
CA ASN A 85 -2.60 20.78 3.05
C ASN A 85 -2.04 21.85 4.01
N ALA A 86 -2.08 23.13 3.62
CA ALA A 86 -1.82 24.22 4.55
C ALA A 86 -3.01 24.28 5.53
N LEU A 87 -2.92 23.52 6.63
CA LEU A 87 -3.96 23.52 7.65
C LEU A 87 -4.11 24.91 8.26
N LYS A 88 -5.36 25.33 8.43
CA LYS A 88 -5.70 26.53 9.18
C LYS A 88 -5.02 26.46 10.54
N LYS A 89 -4.55 27.58 11.07
CA LYS A 89 -3.75 27.81 12.30
C LYS A 89 -4.07 26.96 13.55
N ALA A 90 -5.13 26.15 13.55
CA ALA A 90 -5.58 25.32 14.69
C ALA A 90 -4.94 23.93 14.75
N ASP A 91 -4.49 23.38 13.61
CA ASP A 91 -3.98 22.00 13.56
C ASP A 91 -2.45 22.00 13.40
N LYS A 92 -1.77 22.46 14.45
CA LYS A 92 -0.30 22.55 14.46
C LYS A 92 0.44 21.20 14.44
N LEU A 93 -0.27 20.08 14.38
CA LEU A 93 0.42 18.82 14.58
C LEU A 93 1.12 18.26 13.33
N ASN A 94 0.82 18.63 12.10
CA ASN A 94 1.49 18.01 10.92
C ASN A 94 1.32 18.76 9.60
N SER A 95 1.29 20.08 9.59
CA SER A 95 0.93 20.82 8.37
C SER A 95 2.07 21.51 7.62
N VAL A 96 3.28 21.42 8.14
CA VAL A 96 4.47 21.99 7.49
C VAL A 96 5.58 20.94 7.53
N PRO A 97 6.25 20.64 6.40
CA PRO A 97 7.43 19.80 6.43
C PRO A 97 8.43 20.37 7.45
N ASP A 98 9.16 19.49 8.13
CA ASP A 98 10.30 19.93 8.91
C ASP A 98 11.24 20.75 7.99
N GLU A 99 11.55 22.00 8.35
CA GLU A 99 12.43 22.87 7.57
C GLU A 99 13.74 22.15 7.22
N LYS A 100 14.27 21.35 8.15
CA LYS A 100 15.47 20.54 7.91
C LYS A 100 15.30 19.55 6.75
N ASN A 101 14.12 18.96 6.59
CA ASN A 101 13.85 18.03 5.49
C ASN A 101 13.67 18.78 4.17
N VAL A 102 13.13 19.98 4.19
CA VAL A 102 13.08 20.85 2.99
C VAL A 102 14.47 21.26 2.55
N ASP A 103 15.34 21.62 3.49
CA ASP A 103 16.74 22.03 3.22
C ASP A 103 17.60 20.88 2.63
N LEU A 104 17.18 19.63 2.82
CA LEU A 104 17.85 18.47 2.22
C LEU A 104 17.50 18.28 0.73
N THR A 105 16.53 19.00 0.20
CA THR A 105 16.08 18.82 -1.18
C THR A 105 16.74 19.78 -2.14
N ASP A 106 17.22 19.26 -3.27
CA ASP A 106 17.77 20.07 -4.37
C ASP A 106 16.67 20.77 -5.18
N THR A 107 15.48 20.16 -5.24
CA THR A 107 14.29 20.77 -5.83
C THR A 107 13.06 20.45 -4.98
N TYR A 108 12.42 21.49 -4.49
CA TYR A 108 11.19 21.41 -3.69
C TYR A 108 9.98 21.79 -4.54
N ILE A 109 9.05 20.87 -4.69
CA ILE A 109 7.82 21.04 -5.48
C ILE A 109 6.64 21.02 -4.52
N ARG A 110 5.98 22.17 -4.35
CA ARG A 110 4.79 22.26 -3.52
C ARG A 110 3.52 22.26 -4.36
N VAL A 111 2.69 21.23 -4.16
CA VAL A 111 1.41 21.10 -4.88
C VAL A 111 0.30 21.78 -4.08
N ASN A 112 -0.49 22.63 -4.73
CA ASN A 112 -1.69 23.19 -4.10
C ASN A 112 -2.79 22.13 -4.05
N VAL A 113 -3.05 21.60 -2.86
CA VAL A 113 -4.10 20.59 -2.60
C VAL A 113 -5.31 21.21 -1.87
N GLU A 114 -5.43 22.53 -1.84
CA GLU A 114 -6.54 23.21 -1.19
C GLU A 114 -7.90 22.76 -1.76
N GLY A 115 -8.84 22.48 -0.87
CA GLY A 115 -10.17 21.98 -1.20
C GLY A 115 -10.24 20.45 -1.37
N TYR A 116 -9.12 19.76 -1.23
CA TYR A 116 -9.04 18.29 -1.34
C TYR A 116 -8.43 17.67 -0.08
N SER A 117 -8.70 16.41 0.13
CA SER A 117 -8.14 15.61 1.23
C SER A 117 -7.59 14.28 0.67
N SER A 118 -6.89 13.53 1.51
CA SER A 118 -6.43 12.17 1.20
C SER A 118 -7.57 11.18 0.88
N ALA A 119 -8.83 11.56 1.10
CA ALA A 119 -10.02 10.78 0.74
C ALA A 119 -10.74 11.28 -0.54
N SER A 120 -10.14 12.21 -1.28
CA SER A 120 -10.74 12.80 -2.49
C SER A 120 -10.44 11.95 -3.73
N PHE A 121 -11.17 10.85 -3.91
CA PHE A 121 -10.98 9.87 -4.99
C PHE A 121 -12.01 9.94 -6.12
N THR A 122 -12.77 11.04 -6.26
CA THR A 122 -13.64 11.20 -7.45
C THR A 122 -12.78 11.46 -8.70
N PRO A 123 -13.20 11.01 -9.91
CA PRO A 123 -12.45 11.25 -11.13
C PRO A 123 -12.08 12.72 -11.33
N ALA A 124 -13.02 13.65 -11.10
CA ALA A 124 -12.78 15.09 -11.22
C ALA A 124 -11.75 15.62 -10.20
N ALA A 125 -11.72 15.07 -8.98
CA ALA A 125 -10.71 15.41 -7.97
C ALA A 125 -9.33 14.92 -8.40
N ILE A 126 -9.24 13.68 -8.88
CA ILE A 126 -8.00 13.08 -9.39
C ILE A 126 -7.44 13.91 -10.54
N ASP A 127 -8.24 14.21 -11.56
CA ASP A 127 -7.82 15.02 -12.72
C ASP A 127 -7.32 16.41 -12.28
N THR A 128 -8.02 17.04 -11.34
CA THR A 128 -7.62 18.36 -10.83
C THR A 128 -6.30 18.29 -10.08
N LEU A 129 -6.11 17.28 -9.20
CA LEU A 129 -4.89 17.12 -8.43
C LEU A 129 -3.69 16.77 -9.32
N MET A 130 -3.90 15.93 -10.35
CA MET A 130 -2.87 15.62 -11.34
C MET A 130 -2.42 16.88 -12.08
N ARG A 131 -3.37 17.70 -12.58
CA ARG A 131 -3.07 18.96 -13.26
C ARG A 131 -2.31 19.95 -12.36
N ARG A 132 -2.72 20.09 -11.09
CA ARG A 132 -2.03 20.94 -10.11
C ARG A 132 -0.62 20.46 -9.82
N GLY A 133 -0.40 19.14 -9.76
CA GLY A 133 0.93 18.54 -9.62
C GLY A 133 1.83 18.85 -10.82
N GLU A 134 1.29 18.75 -12.05
CA GLU A 134 2.00 19.09 -13.27
C GLU A 134 2.36 20.58 -13.32
N GLU A 135 1.42 21.47 -12.97
CA GLU A 135 1.65 22.92 -12.89
C GLU A 135 2.76 23.25 -11.89
N ALA A 136 2.71 22.69 -10.67
CA ALA A 136 3.72 22.89 -9.65
C ALA A 136 5.12 22.40 -10.10
N ALA A 137 5.19 21.27 -10.81
CA ALA A 137 6.45 20.78 -11.37
C ALA A 137 6.97 21.71 -12.48
N LYS A 138 6.10 22.28 -13.32
CA LYS A 138 6.47 23.26 -14.36
C LYS A 138 7.03 24.56 -13.76
N GLU A 139 6.53 25.00 -12.61
CA GLU A 139 7.10 26.16 -11.90
C GLU A 139 8.57 25.93 -11.49
N GLN A 140 8.94 24.69 -11.22
CA GLN A 140 10.31 24.28 -10.86
C GLN A 140 11.15 23.82 -12.06
N TRP A 141 10.68 24.06 -13.30
CA TRP A 141 11.32 23.53 -14.51
C TRP A 141 12.80 23.92 -14.64
N ASN A 142 13.15 25.16 -14.33
CA ASN A 142 14.53 25.63 -14.41
C ASN A 142 15.45 24.92 -13.40
N SER A 143 14.95 24.65 -12.19
CA SER A 143 15.66 23.87 -11.17
C SER A 143 15.88 22.44 -11.64
N LEU A 144 14.86 21.79 -12.18
CA LEU A 144 14.93 20.44 -12.74
C LEU A 144 15.91 20.34 -13.92
N LEU A 145 15.94 21.35 -14.81
CA LEU A 145 16.91 21.43 -15.90
C LEU A 145 18.35 21.61 -15.40
N ALA A 146 18.54 22.41 -14.34
CA ALA A 146 19.86 22.57 -13.72
C ALA A 146 20.35 21.25 -13.11
N LEU A 147 19.46 20.49 -12.44
CA LEU A 147 19.77 19.15 -11.95
C LEU A 147 20.10 18.20 -13.09
N LYS A 148 19.31 18.18 -14.17
CA LYS A 148 19.58 17.36 -15.36
C LYS A 148 21.01 17.62 -15.89
N LYS A 149 21.43 18.88 -15.96
CA LYS A 149 22.80 19.26 -16.34
C LYS A 149 23.84 18.77 -15.35
N LYS A 150 23.58 18.93 -14.04
CA LYS A 150 24.51 18.53 -12.96
C LYS A 150 24.82 17.03 -13.00
N ILE A 151 23.83 16.19 -13.33
CA ILE A 151 23.99 14.72 -13.43
C ILE A 151 24.41 14.24 -14.82
N GLY A 152 24.69 15.17 -15.76
CA GLY A 152 25.24 14.82 -17.08
C GLY A 152 24.26 14.10 -18.03
N ILE A 153 22.95 14.24 -17.83
CA ILE A 153 21.95 13.69 -18.74
C ILE A 153 21.90 14.52 -20.01
N ALA A 154 22.17 13.90 -21.15
CA ALA A 154 22.13 14.55 -22.47
C ALA A 154 20.71 15.13 -22.76
N GLU A 155 20.67 16.21 -23.56
CA GLU A 155 19.38 16.86 -23.89
C GLU A 155 18.45 15.95 -24.68
N ASP A 156 19.02 15.05 -25.50
CA ASP A 156 18.33 14.06 -26.33
C ASP A 156 18.10 12.71 -25.62
N TYR A 157 18.41 12.65 -24.31
CA TYR A 157 18.18 11.43 -23.54
C TYR A 157 16.70 11.05 -23.54
N THR A 158 16.41 9.96 -24.19
CA THR A 158 15.10 9.29 -24.09
C THR A 158 15.21 8.22 -22.99
N PRO A 159 14.41 8.32 -21.92
CA PRO A 159 14.36 7.24 -20.92
C PRO A 159 14.11 5.93 -21.64
N LYS A 160 14.90 4.89 -21.32
CA LYS A 160 14.54 3.54 -21.72
C LYS A 160 13.10 3.35 -21.22
N GLN A 161 12.16 3.20 -22.15
CA GLN A 161 10.83 2.75 -21.80
C GLN A 161 11.05 1.39 -21.12
N HIS A 162 11.02 1.39 -19.79
CA HIS A 162 10.72 0.16 -19.11
C HIS A 162 9.36 -0.19 -19.68
N GLY A 163 9.31 -1.25 -20.51
CA GLY A 163 8.04 -1.74 -21.05
C GLY A 163 7.06 -1.84 -19.89
N PRO A 164 5.76 -1.72 -20.13
CA PRO A 164 4.78 -1.81 -19.06
C PRO A 164 5.25 -2.93 -18.14
N TYR A 165 5.14 -2.73 -16.83
CA TYR A 165 5.48 -3.78 -15.86
C TYR A 165 4.61 -5.01 -16.14
N SER A 166 4.77 -5.54 -17.34
CA SER A 166 4.08 -6.70 -17.88
C SER A 166 4.42 -7.97 -17.10
N SER A 167 5.49 -7.92 -16.30
CA SER A 167 5.79 -8.96 -15.33
C SER A 167 4.75 -9.06 -14.21
N LEU A 168 3.99 -7.99 -13.93
CA LEU A 168 2.85 -8.04 -13.02
C LEU A 168 1.52 -8.35 -13.75
N SER A 169 1.44 -8.07 -15.06
CA SER A 169 0.28 -8.41 -15.89
C SER A 169 0.36 -9.82 -16.46
N ASN A 170 1.54 -10.43 -16.53
CA ASN A 170 1.66 -11.84 -16.82
C ASN A 170 1.24 -12.61 -15.58
N ALA A 171 -0.04 -12.94 -15.51
CA ALA A 171 -0.58 -13.82 -14.52
C ALA A 171 0.31 -15.06 -14.46
N ARG A 172 1.25 -15.11 -13.49
CA ARG A 172 2.04 -16.31 -13.26
C ARG A 172 1.05 -17.43 -13.00
N THR A 173 1.09 -18.42 -13.85
CA THR A 173 0.33 -19.63 -13.65
C THR A 173 1.16 -20.54 -12.77
N VAL A 174 0.56 -21.05 -11.70
CA VAL A 174 1.18 -22.02 -10.80
C VAL A 174 0.35 -23.29 -10.80
N TYR A 175 1.02 -24.43 -10.85
CA TYR A 175 0.34 -25.71 -10.71
C TYR A 175 0.05 -25.96 -9.22
N VAL A 176 -1.20 -25.90 -8.84
CA VAL A 176 -1.63 -26.10 -7.45
C VAL A 176 -2.02 -27.54 -7.25
N THR A 177 -1.23 -28.28 -6.48
CA THR A 177 -1.45 -29.70 -6.17
C THR A 177 -2.48 -29.87 -5.05
N ASP A 178 -2.45 -28.98 -4.05
CA ASP A 178 -3.35 -29.04 -2.92
C ASP A 178 -3.86 -27.64 -2.56
N LEU A 179 -5.12 -27.58 -2.12
CA LEU A 179 -5.80 -26.35 -1.77
C LEU A 179 -6.46 -26.52 -0.40
N SER A 180 -6.19 -25.60 0.52
CA SER A 180 -6.74 -25.63 1.87
C SER A 180 -7.32 -24.29 2.29
N PHE A 181 -8.19 -24.33 3.30
CA PHE A 181 -8.78 -23.17 3.95
C PHE A 181 -8.60 -23.35 5.46
N SER A 182 -7.86 -22.43 6.07
CA SER A 182 -7.61 -22.39 7.51
C SER A 182 -8.52 -21.37 8.18
N GLY A 183 -8.97 -21.66 9.38
CA GLY A 183 -9.86 -20.77 10.15
C GLY A 183 -11.35 -20.95 9.84
N VAL A 184 -11.72 -22.05 9.18
CA VAL A 184 -13.09 -22.47 8.88
C VAL A 184 -13.26 -23.96 9.18
N GLU A 185 -14.50 -24.44 9.28
CA GLU A 185 -14.77 -25.86 9.47
C GLU A 185 -14.38 -26.69 8.25
N VAL A 186 -13.95 -27.95 8.49
CA VAL A 186 -13.42 -28.83 7.44
C VAL A 186 -14.44 -29.12 6.33
N ASP A 187 -15.73 -29.17 6.69
CA ASP A 187 -16.81 -29.47 5.76
C ASP A 187 -17.06 -28.36 4.73
N ASP A 188 -16.61 -27.15 4.99
CA ASP A 188 -16.78 -26.00 4.10
C ASP A 188 -15.80 -25.98 2.92
N LYS A 189 -14.73 -26.78 2.94
CA LYS A 189 -13.70 -26.79 1.88
C LYS A 189 -14.29 -26.93 0.47
N LYS A 190 -15.15 -27.91 0.24
CA LYS A 190 -15.74 -28.18 -1.09
C LYS A 190 -16.62 -27.04 -1.57
N TRP A 191 -17.38 -26.44 -0.65
CA TRP A 191 -18.23 -25.31 -0.96
C TRP A 191 -17.39 -24.05 -1.27
N LEU A 192 -16.34 -23.78 -0.49
CA LEU A 192 -15.41 -22.68 -0.71
C LEU A 192 -14.66 -22.82 -2.04
N MET A 193 -14.16 -24.01 -2.38
CA MET A 193 -13.53 -24.28 -3.68
C MET A 193 -14.47 -23.95 -4.83
N LYS A 194 -15.72 -24.40 -4.74
CA LYS A 194 -16.75 -24.12 -5.76
C LYS A 194 -17.06 -22.63 -5.83
N LYS A 195 -17.21 -21.96 -4.70
CA LYS A 195 -17.48 -20.52 -4.62
C LYS A 195 -16.35 -19.69 -5.23
N CYS A 196 -15.09 -20.07 -4.97
CA CYS A 196 -13.92 -19.40 -5.51
C CYS A 196 -13.57 -19.83 -6.94
N ASN A 197 -14.28 -20.80 -7.51
CA ASN A 197 -14.00 -21.39 -8.81
C ASN A 197 -12.55 -21.90 -8.95
N LEU A 198 -12.04 -22.53 -7.89
CA LEU A 198 -10.70 -23.10 -7.83
C LEU A 198 -10.76 -24.62 -7.75
N LYS A 199 -9.74 -25.27 -8.31
CA LYS A 199 -9.60 -26.74 -8.30
C LYS A 199 -8.18 -27.14 -7.93
N GLU A 200 -8.07 -28.23 -7.18
CA GLU A 200 -6.78 -28.90 -6.95
C GLU A 200 -6.28 -29.59 -8.24
N ASN A 201 -5.00 -29.88 -8.28
CA ASN A 201 -4.33 -30.51 -9.41
C ASN A 201 -4.59 -29.77 -10.74
N SER A 202 -4.49 -28.45 -10.70
CA SER A 202 -4.74 -27.59 -11.86
C SER A 202 -3.82 -26.38 -11.89
N ASP A 203 -3.68 -25.84 -13.09
CA ASP A 203 -3.03 -24.56 -13.30
C ASP A 203 -3.95 -23.43 -12.84
N ILE A 204 -3.46 -22.62 -11.91
CA ILE A 204 -4.19 -21.46 -11.36
C ILE A 204 -3.34 -20.20 -11.57
N THR A 205 -3.96 -19.19 -12.15
CA THR A 205 -3.32 -17.89 -12.32
C THR A 205 -3.39 -17.05 -11.03
N THR A 206 -2.41 -16.17 -10.83
CA THR A 206 -2.47 -15.21 -9.71
C THR A 206 -3.74 -14.36 -9.74
N GLN A 207 -4.25 -14.03 -10.93
CA GLN A 207 -5.51 -13.32 -11.09
C GLN A 207 -6.71 -14.13 -10.54
N GLN A 208 -6.75 -15.44 -10.74
CA GLN A 208 -7.79 -16.30 -10.17
C GLN A 208 -7.71 -16.36 -8.64
N ILE A 209 -6.47 -16.41 -8.08
CA ILE A 209 -6.27 -16.37 -6.62
C ILE A 209 -6.77 -15.04 -6.03
N GLU A 210 -6.42 -13.91 -6.65
CA GLU A 210 -6.86 -12.59 -6.20
C GLU A 210 -8.39 -12.43 -6.33
N GLN A 211 -8.98 -12.97 -7.38
CA GLN A 211 -10.42 -12.95 -7.59
C GLN A 211 -11.15 -13.77 -6.52
N ALA A 212 -10.62 -14.95 -6.18
CA ALA A 212 -11.11 -15.77 -5.08
C ALA A 212 -11.02 -15.02 -3.73
N LEU A 213 -9.89 -14.39 -3.47
CA LEU A 213 -9.67 -13.59 -2.27
C LEU A 213 -10.66 -12.42 -2.17
N TYR A 214 -10.92 -11.73 -3.28
CA TYR A 214 -11.92 -10.66 -3.35
C TYR A 214 -13.32 -11.18 -3.03
N GLN A 215 -13.72 -12.34 -3.58
CA GLN A 215 -15.01 -12.96 -3.30
C GLN A 215 -15.16 -13.38 -1.83
N LEU A 216 -14.09 -13.90 -1.22
CA LEU A 216 -14.08 -14.29 0.19
C LEU A 216 -14.23 -13.06 1.10
N ARG A 217 -13.50 -11.98 0.83
CA ARG A 217 -13.61 -10.70 1.56
C ARG A 217 -14.99 -10.05 1.39
N GLY A 218 -15.57 -10.12 0.20
CA GLY A 218 -16.89 -9.56 -0.11
C GLY A 218 -18.06 -10.33 0.46
N SER A 219 -17.83 -11.56 0.96
CA SER A 219 -18.92 -12.43 1.42
C SER A 219 -19.56 -12.05 2.76
N GLN A 220 -19.06 -11.02 3.45
CA GLN A 220 -19.44 -10.60 4.80
C GLN A 220 -19.27 -11.68 5.90
N SER A 221 -18.96 -12.92 5.53
CA SER A 221 -18.76 -14.03 6.48
C SER A 221 -17.41 -13.96 7.18
N TYR A 222 -16.44 -13.30 6.57
CA TYR A 222 -15.08 -13.23 7.09
C TYR A 222 -14.69 -11.79 7.42
N SER A 223 -14.03 -11.60 8.57
CA SER A 223 -13.43 -10.33 8.99
C SER A 223 -12.09 -10.07 8.31
N SER A 224 -11.37 -11.14 7.96
CA SER A 224 -10.15 -11.09 7.15
C SER A 224 -10.01 -12.32 6.27
N ALA A 225 -9.36 -12.15 5.13
CA ALA A 225 -8.96 -13.22 4.23
C ALA A 225 -7.60 -12.88 3.60
N SER A 226 -6.69 -13.83 3.64
CA SER A 226 -5.38 -13.79 3.00
C SER A 226 -5.03 -15.16 2.43
N TYR A 227 -3.93 -15.30 1.73
CA TYR A 227 -3.47 -16.61 1.27
C TYR A 227 -1.96 -16.76 1.44
N THR A 228 -1.53 -18.01 1.48
CA THR A 228 -0.12 -18.41 1.39
C THR A 228 0.05 -19.39 0.25
N LEU A 229 1.16 -19.28 -0.48
CA LEU A 229 1.54 -20.18 -1.54
C LEU A 229 2.89 -20.81 -1.15
N LYS A 230 2.89 -22.11 -0.90
CA LYS A 230 4.08 -22.86 -0.48
C LYS A 230 4.50 -23.82 -1.58
N GLU A 231 5.74 -23.72 -2.03
CA GLU A 231 6.31 -24.64 -3.00
C GLU A 231 6.46 -26.05 -2.42
N THR A 232 6.13 -27.05 -3.22
CA THR A 232 6.26 -28.48 -2.92
C THR A 232 6.96 -29.16 -4.09
N PRO A 233 7.50 -30.38 -3.92
CA PRO A 233 8.16 -31.10 -5.02
C PRO A 233 7.28 -31.33 -6.26
N GLU A 234 5.95 -31.36 -6.10
CA GLU A 234 4.99 -31.66 -7.16
C GLU A 234 4.25 -30.40 -7.68
N GLY A 235 4.50 -29.22 -7.09
CA GLY A 235 3.83 -27.97 -7.47
C GLY A 235 3.70 -27.03 -6.28
N TYR A 236 2.51 -26.49 -6.06
CA TYR A 236 2.26 -25.53 -4.97
C TYR A 236 1.07 -25.95 -4.10
N HIS A 237 1.20 -25.76 -2.82
CA HIS A 237 0.09 -25.79 -1.87
C HIS A 237 -0.44 -24.36 -1.68
N LEU A 238 -1.69 -24.12 -2.05
CA LEU A 238 -2.40 -22.86 -1.86
C LEU A 238 -3.29 -22.97 -0.63
N ASN A 239 -3.01 -22.17 0.39
CA ASN A 239 -3.83 -22.11 1.61
C ASN A 239 -4.45 -20.71 1.80
N PHE A 240 -5.76 -20.64 1.88
CA PHE A 240 -6.49 -19.44 2.28
C PHE A 240 -6.62 -19.40 3.81
N LEU A 241 -6.17 -18.29 4.39
CA LEU A 241 -6.28 -18.00 5.82
C LEU A 241 -7.51 -17.12 6.03
N LEU A 242 -8.54 -17.65 6.61
CA LEU A 242 -9.82 -16.98 6.82
C LEU A 242 -10.05 -16.76 8.32
N GLN A 243 -10.61 -15.61 8.66
CA GLN A 243 -11.06 -15.31 10.00
C GLN A 243 -12.55 -15.03 9.95
N GLU A 244 -13.33 -15.90 10.55
CA GLU A 244 -14.78 -15.74 10.61
C GLU A 244 -15.17 -14.46 11.35
N LYS A 245 -16.26 -13.86 10.88
CA LYS A 245 -16.87 -12.72 11.54
C LYS A 245 -17.85 -13.24 12.58
N TYR A 246 -17.57 -13.00 13.84
CA TYR A 246 -18.50 -13.34 14.91
C TYR A 246 -19.75 -12.46 14.80
N GLU A 247 -20.81 -12.99 14.20
CA GLU A 247 -22.15 -12.39 14.28
C GLU A 247 -22.86 -12.93 15.54
N ARG A 248 -23.03 -12.07 16.53
CA ARG A 248 -23.98 -12.37 17.62
C ARG A 248 -25.39 -12.16 17.08
N ARG A 249 -26.05 -13.24 16.66
CA ARG A 249 -27.47 -13.17 16.30
C ARG A 249 -28.29 -13.35 17.58
N ILE A 250 -29.01 -12.32 17.98
CA ILE A 250 -30.04 -12.43 19.02
C ILE A 250 -31.36 -12.74 18.29
N ASN A 251 -31.83 -14.00 18.36
CA ASN A 251 -33.12 -14.38 17.85
C ASN A 251 -34.14 -14.09 18.95
N LEU A 252 -34.93 -13.03 18.80
CA LEU A 252 -36.10 -12.75 19.64
C LEU A 252 -37.30 -13.52 19.07
N GLY A 253 -37.67 -14.65 19.69
CA GLY A 253 -38.90 -15.35 19.39
C GLY A 253 -40.05 -14.75 20.21
N ILE A 254 -41.05 -14.15 19.54
CA ILE A 254 -42.29 -13.75 20.18
C ILE A 254 -43.27 -14.90 19.96
N ARG A 255 -43.70 -15.57 21.05
CA ARG A 255 -44.73 -16.59 21.03
C ARG A 255 -46.04 -15.96 21.50
N PHE A 256 -47.06 -16.00 20.66
CA PHE A 256 -48.42 -15.66 21.05
C PHE A 256 -49.15 -16.98 21.36
N ASP A 257 -49.47 -17.21 22.61
CA ASP A 257 -50.38 -18.27 23.00
C ASP A 257 -51.79 -17.69 23.00
N SER A 258 -52.71 -18.32 22.22
CA SER A 258 -54.14 -18.01 22.14
C SER A 258 -54.91 -18.80 23.18
#